data_a8c3eb46b7a184ddf520a3131c856e87
#
_entry.id   a8c3eb46b7a184ddf520a3131c856e87
#
_cell.length_a   1.000
_cell.length_b   1.000
_cell.length_c   1.000
_cell.angle_alpha   90.00
_cell.angle_beta   90.00
_cell.angle_gamma   90.00
#
_symmetry.space_group_name_H-M   'P 1'
#
loop_
_entity.id
_entity.type
_entity.pdbx_description
1 polymer ?
#
loop_
_entity_poly.entity_id
_entity_poly.type
_entity_poly.pdbx_seq_one_letter_code
_entity_poly.pdbx_strand_id
1 'polypeptide(L)'
;MKKLSILSMLLLFISMGNIQAQTVKEESRKQKKAERELLDQMFFDEAKQAIEMKNFILEADHVMFKYGTTAFVSPNTNFVAVKGNKAVVQVAFNIPISGPNGLGGITVNGNISGYKQTTDKKGNISVSMNVMGVGISAQVNIRLNKGSNNASVDISPNFNSNNFSLTGSLLPMAKANVFKGNSL
;
A
#
# COMPACT_ATOMS: atom_id res chain seq x y z
N MET A 1 44.57 -19.07 48.18
CA MET A 1 44.01 -19.97 47.15
C MET A 1 42.46 -20.04 47.16
N LYS A 2 41.78 -20.12 48.30
CA LYS A 2 40.27 -20.16 48.36
C LYS A 2 39.55 -18.94 47.81
N LYS A 3 40.11 -17.72 47.92
CA LYS A 3 39.50 -16.48 47.42
C LYS A 3 39.53 -16.35 45.89
N LEU A 4 40.51 -16.97 45.21
CA LEU A 4 40.62 -16.95 43.75
C LEU A 4 39.62 -17.88 43.10
N SER A 5 39.28 -19.02 43.74
CA SER A 5 38.30 -19.97 43.23
C SER A 5 36.83 -19.46 43.31
N ILE A 6 36.55 -18.64 44.33
CA ILE A 6 35.20 -18.02 44.47
C ILE A 6 34.99 -16.93 43.40
N LEU A 7 36.00 -16.16 43.07
CA LEU A 7 35.93 -15.11 42.06
C LEU A 7 35.77 -15.69 40.64
N SER A 8 36.44 -16.82 40.34
CA SER A 8 36.26 -17.51 39.04
C SER A 8 34.87 -18.17 38.90
N MET A 9 34.29 -18.66 39.99
CA MET A 9 32.94 -19.25 39.98
C MET A 9 31.85 -18.18 39.82
N LEU A 10 32.04 -16.96 40.37
CA LEU A 10 31.12 -15.84 40.21
C LEU A 10 31.12 -15.30 38.77
N LEU A 11 32.28 -15.24 38.11
CA LEU A 11 32.42 -14.83 36.70
C LEU A 11 31.71 -15.83 35.72
N LEU A 12 31.75 -17.13 36.02
CA LEU A 12 31.04 -18.15 35.23
C LEU A 12 29.50 -18.02 35.32
N PHE A 13 28.96 -17.65 36.49
CA PHE A 13 27.49 -17.43 36.64
C PHE A 13 27.02 -16.19 35.89
N ILE A 14 27.82 -15.10 35.82
CA ILE A 14 27.46 -13.89 35.08
C ILE A 14 27.45 -14.15 33.55
N SER A 15 28.36 -14.99 33.04
CA SER A 15 28.40 -15.34 31.62
C SER A 15 27.22 -16.22 31.18
N MET A 16 26.73 -17.12 32.00
CA MET A 16 25.56 -17.98 31.70
C MET A 16 24.25 -17.18 31.65
N GLY A 17 24.07 -16.19 32.52
CA GLY A 17 22.87 -15.35 32.52
C GLY A 17 22.71 -14.50 31.27
N ASN A 18 23.80 -14.03 30.69
CA ASN A 18 23.81 -13.25 29.44
C ASN A 18 23.47 -14.07 28.19
N ILE A 19 23.86 -15.34 28.14
CA ILE A 19 23.57 -16.24 27.02
C ILE A 19 22.07 -16.59 26.95
N GLN A 20 21.45 -16.86 28.10
CA GLN A 20 19.99 -17.16 28.14
C GLN A 20 19.14 -15.93 27.77
N ALA A 21 19.49 -14.74 28.19
CA ALA A 21 18.77 -13.52 27.85
C ALA A 21 18.86 -13.18 26.34
N GLN A 22 19.98 -13.49 25.69
CA GLN A 22 20.16 -13.30 24.27
C GLN A 22 19.37 -14.28 23.44
N THR A 23 19.34 -15.57 23.82
CA THR A 23 18.56 -16.61 23.10
C THR A 23 17.05 -16.34 23.19
N VAL A 24 16.49 -16.01 24.34
CA VAL A 24 15.08 -15.67 24.50
C VAL A 24 14.68 -14.44 23.67
N LYS A 25 15.55 -13.41 23.61
CA LYS A 25 15.31 -12.24 22.79
C LYS A 25 15.34 -12.54 21.29
N GLU A 26 16.22 -13.43 20.86
CA GLU A 26 16.34 -13.84 19.47
C GLU A 26 15.15 -14.70 19.03
N GLU A 27 14.69 -15.63 19.85
CA GLU A 27 13.49 -16.43 19.60
C GLU A 27 12.24 -15.54 19.51
N SER A 28 12.07 -14.59 20.43
CA SER A 28 10.97 -13.63 20.38
C SER A 28 10.99 -12.78 19.10
N ARG A 29 12.17 -12.38 18.61
CA ARG A 29 12.32 -11.66 17.35
C ARG A 29 11.95 -12.53 16.15
N LYS A 30 12.38 -13.79 16.13
CA LYS A 30 12.04 -14.77 15.07
C LYS A 30 10.53 -15.03 15.03
N GLN A 31 9.89 -15.22 16.19
CA GLN A 31 8.45 -15.41 16.27
C GLN A 31 7.69 -14.18 15.74
N LYS A 32 8.03 -12.97 16.18
CA LYS A 32 7.40 -11.72 15.69
C LYS A 32 7.61 -11.52 14.19
N LYS A 33 8.77 -11.92 13.65
CA LYS A 33 9.03 -11.84 12.21
C LYS A 33 8.15 -12.82 11.46
N ALA A 34 8.06 -14.08 11.89
CA ALA A 34 7.23 -15.09 11.27
C ALA A 34 5.73 -14.73 11.30
N GLU A 35 5.26 -14.20 12.43
CA GLU A 35 3.89 -13.70 12.56
C GLU A 35 3.60 -12.55 11.58
N ARG A 36 4.53 -11.60 11.44
CA ARG A 36 4.40 -10.48 10.49
C ARG A 36 4.37 -10.98 9.04
N GLU A 37 5.28 -11.89 8.67
CA GLU A 37 5.31 -12.49 7.33
C GLU A 37 4.01 -13.24 7.01
N LEU A 38 3.42 -13.92 8.00
CA LEU A 38 2.13 -14.59 7.84
C LEU A 38 0.99 -13.58 7.60
N LEU A 39 0.93 -12.51 8.40
CA LEU A 39 -0.06 -11.44 8.24
C LEU A 39 0.08 -10.73 6.89
N ASP A 40 1.30 -10.40 6.50
CA ASP A 40 1.59 -9.76 5.20
C ASP A 40 1.15 -10.66 4.04
N GLN A 41 1.37 -11.98 4.13
CA GLN A 41 0.91 -12.93 3.14
C GLN A 41 -0.63 -13.01 3.09
N MET A 42 -1.31 -13.02 4.23
CA MET A 42 -2.78 -12.99 4.28
C MET A 42 -3.33 -11.72 3.61
N PHE A 43 -2.75 -10.55 3.89
CA PHE A 43 -3.14 -9.31 3.23
C PHE A 43 -2.90 -9.32 1.73
N PHE A 44 -1.79 -9.92 1.28
CA PHE A 44 -1.53 -10.11 -0.14
C PHE A 44 -2.59 -10.99 -0.80
N ASP A 45 -2.96 -12.11 -0.19
CA ASP A 45 -3.94 -13.06 -0.74
C ASP A 45 -5.34 -12.42 -0.81
N GLU A 46 -5.75 -11.65 0.20
CA GLU A 46 -6.99 -10.87 0.17
C GLU A 46 -6.97 -9.80 -0.95
N ALA A 47 -5.88 -9.06 -1.09
CA ALA A 47 -5.72 -8.05 -2.13
C ALA A 47 -5.76 -8.68 -3.54
N LYS A 48 -5.06 -9.81 -3.73
CA LYS A 48 -5.10 -10.58 -4.97
C LYS A 48 -6.51 -11.02 -5.33
N GLN A 49 -7.24 -11.61 -4.39
CA GLN A 49 -8.63 -12.02 -4.59
C GLN A 49 -9.54 -10.84 -4.95
N ALA A 50 -9.35 -9.69 -4.30
CA ALA A 50 -10.11 -8.48 -4.58
C ALA A 50 -9.85 -7.95 -6.01
N ILE A 51 -8.61 -8.03 -6.51
CA ILE A 51 -8.25 -7.71 -7.91
C ILE A 51 -8.95 -8.66 -8.89
N GLU A 52 -8.89 -9.97 -8.63
CA GLU A 52 -9.53 -10.99 -9.47
C GLU A 52 -11.05 -10.78 -9.58
N MET A 53 -11.68 -10.39 -8.48
CA MET A 53 -13.11 -10.06 -8.43
C MET A 53 -13.44 -8.65 -8.96
N LYS A 54 -12.46 -7.84 -9.35
CA LYS A 54 -12.61 -6.42 -9.69
C LYS A 54 -13.41 -5.65 -8.63
N ASN A 55 -13.10 -5.86 -7.37
CA ASN A 55 -13.80 -5.25 -6.25
C ASN A 55 -12.82 -4.85 -5.15
N PHE A 56 -12.00 -3.83 -5.45
CA PHE A 56 -10.89 -3.41 -4.61
C PHE A 56 -10.74 -1.90 -4.55
N ILE A 57 -9.97 -1.45 -3.56
CA ILE A 57 -9.55 -0.07 -3.41
C ILE A 57 -8.06 -0.03 -3.08
N LEU A 58 -7.33 0.92 -3.66
CA LEU A 58 -6.00 1.33 -3.25
C LEU A 58 -6.15 2.65 -2.48
N GLU A 59 -5.91 2.62 -1.18
CA GLU A 59 -5.87 3.79 -0.30
C GLU A 59 -4.44 4.29 -0.22
N ALA A 60 -4.19 5.50 -0.74
CA ALA A 60 -2.85 6.04 -0.90
C ALA A 60 -2.44 6.93 0.27
N ASP A 61 -1.26 6.70 0.81
CA ASP A 61 -0.63 7.53 1.84
C ASP A 61 0.51 8.41 1.29
N HIS A 62 0.94 8.15 0.03
CA HIS A 62 1.96 8.92 -0.67
C HIS A 62 1.54 9.24 -2.09
N VAL A 63 1.91 10.43 -2.55
CA VAL A 63 1.87 10.83 -3.96
C VAL A 63 3.27 11.19 -4.44
N MET A 64 3.61 10.76 -5.64
CA MET A 64 4.80 11.19 -6.37
C MET A 64 4.38 11.89 -7.66
N PHE A 65 4.81 13.13 -7.83
CA PHE A 65 4.54 13.94 -9.00
C PHE A 65 5.56 13.67 -10.12
N LYS A 66 5.24 14.11 -11.32
CA LYS A 66 6.00 13.90 -12.56
C LYS A 66 7.52 14.13 -12.43
N TYR A 67 7.95 15.08 -11.63
CA TYR A 67 9.38 15.45 -11.47
C TYR A 67 10.02 14.84 -10.21
N GLY A 68 9.40 13.80 -9.62
CA GLY A 68 9.94 13.07 -8.48
C GLY A 68 9.68 13.71 -7.12
N THR A 69 9.02 14.86 -7.05
CA THR A 69 8.56 15.43 -5.78
C THR A 69 7.53 14.51 -5.15
N THR A 70 7.70 14.17 -3.87
CA THR A 70 6.78 13.31 -3.12
C THR A 70 6.12 14.08 -1.99
N ALA A 71 4.90 13.68 -1.65
CA ALA A 71 4.18 14.21 -0.48
C ALA A 71 3.38 13.09 0.20
N PHE A 72 3.25 13.21 1.52
CA PHE A 72 2.29 12.40 2.27
C PHE A 72 0.88 12.95 2.05
N VAL A 73 -0.06 12.04 1.87
CA VAL A 73 -1.48 12.37 1.65
C VAL A 73 -2.36 11.53 2.59
N SER A 74 -3.61 11.95 2.76
CA SER A 74 -4.56 11.21 3.60
C SER A 74 -5.19 10.05 2.82
N PRO A 75 -5.07 8.78 3.27
CA PRO A 75 -5.58 7.61 2.56
C PRO A 75 -7.09 7.65 2.34
N ASN A 76 -7.84 8.27 3.24
CA ASN A 76 -9.30 8.34 3.14
C ASN A 76 -9.81 9.30 2.05
N THR A 77 -8.95 10.18 1.51
CA THR A 77 -9.29 11.13 0.43
C THR A 77 -8.45 10.95 -0.83
N ASN A 78 -7.45 10.08 -0.81
CA ASN A 78 -6.60 9.77 -1.96
C ASN A 78 -6.65 8.27 -2.24
N PHE A 79 -7.36 7.89 -3.30
CA PHE A 79 -7.61 6.48 -3.58
C PHE A 79 -7.93 6.20 -5.05
N VAL A 80 -7.76 4.96 -5.44
CA VAL A 80 -8.27 4.37 -6.66
C VAL A 80 -9.17 3.20 -6.30
N ALA A 81 -10.46 3.31 -6.58
CA ALA A 81 -11.45 2.29 -6.30
C ALA A 81 -11.96 1.65 -7.60
N VAL A 82 -12.09 0.33 -7.60
CA VAL A 82 -12.63 -0.47 -8.73
C VAL A 82 -13.77 -1.33 -8.25
N LYS A 83 -14.93 -1.25 -8.94
CA LYS A 83 -16.08 -2.10 -8.68
C LYS A 83 -16.71 -2.54 -10.01
N GLY A 84 -16.44 -3.78 -10.39
CA GLY A 84 -16.85 -4.33 -11.68
C GLY A 84 -16.24 -3.54 -12.86
N ASN A 85 -17.07 -2.89 -13.64
CA ASN A 85 -16.65 -2.07 -14.80
C ASN A 85 -16.61 -0.55 -14.50
N LYS A 86 -16.64 -0.17 -13.24
CA LYS A 86 -16.56 1.23 -12.82
C LYS A 86 -15.32 1.47 -11.96
N ALA A 87 -14.73 2.65 -12.11
CA ALA A 87 -13.64 3.10 -11.26
C ALA A 87 -13.89 4.52 -10.75
N VAL A 88 -13.37 4.78 -9.57
CA VAL A 88 -13.23 6.14 -9.00
C VAL A 88 -11.76 6.38 -8.77
N VAL A 89 -11.23 7.45 -9.34
CA VAL A 89 -9.88 7.95 -9.07
C VAL A 89 -10.04 9.28 -8.35
N GLN A 90 -9.61 9.35 -7.12
CA GLN A 90 -9.65 10.57 -6.33
C GLN A 90 -8.27 10.95 -5.83
N VAL A 91 -7.92 12.20 -6.05
CA VAL A 91 -6.73 12.84 -5.50
C VAL A 91 -7.17 14.13 -4.83
N ALA A 92 -6.77 14.30 -3.58
CA ALA A 92 -7.04 15.48 -2.79
C ALA A 92 -5.75 15.93 -2.12
N PHE A 93 -5.31 17.13 -2.45
CA PHE A 93 -4.15 17.74 -1.82
C PHE A 93 -4.63 18.65 -0.69
N ASN A 94 -3.89 18.66 0.41
CA ASN A 94 -4.19 19.55 1.53
C ASN A 94 -3.73 20.98 1.17
N ILE A 95 -4.49 21.64 0.28
CA ILE A 95 -4.28 23.03 -0.16
C ILE A 95 -5.44 23.88 0.31
N PRO A 96 -5.22 25.21 0.55
CA PRO A 96 -6.27 26.11 1.03
C PRO A 96 -7.44 26.33 0.08
N ILE A 97 -7.34 25.86 -1.17
CA ILE A 97 -8.35 26.02 -2.22
C ILE A 97 -9.12 24.72 -2.41
N SER A 98 -10.44 24.80 -2.32
CA SER A 98 -11.35 23.63 -2.42
C SER A 98 -11.41 23.03 -3.79
N GLY A 99 -10.54 22.91 -4.66
CA GLY A 99 -10.57 22.26 -5.96
C GLY A 99 -11.94 21.75 -6.49
N PRO A 100 -12.04 21.21 -7.70
CA PRO A 100 -13.32 20.79 -8.28
C PRO A 100 -14.06 19.72 -7.48
N ASN A 101 -13.37 18.88 -6.71
CA ASN A 101 -13.99 17.84 -5.86
C ASN A 101 -14.38 18.32 -4.46
N GLY A 102 -14.18 19.60 -4.13
CA GLY A 102 -14.41 20.15 -2.79
C GLY A 102 -13.37 19.77 -1.73
N LEU A 103 -12.32 19.05 -2.11
CA LEU A 103 -11.28 18.49 -1.24
C LEU A 103 -9.87 18.96 -1.61
N GLY A 104 -9.76 19.96 -2.48
CA GLY A 104 -8.46 20.45 -2.97
C GLY A 104 -7.85 19.61 -4.09
N GLY A 105 -8.67 18.91 -4.88
CA GLY A 105 -8.19 18.05 -5.96
C GLY A 105 -9.24 17.69 -6.99
N ILE A 106 -9.17 16.49 -7.52
CA ILE A 106 -10.04 15.97 -8.58
C ILE A 106 -10.57 14.59 -8.19
N THR A 107 -11.87 14.38 -8.44
CA THR A 107 -12.50 13.06 -8.39
C THR A 107 -13.04 12.70 -9.78
N VAL A 108 -12.53 11.64 -10.36
CA VAL A 108 -13.00 11.08 -11.64
C VAL A 108 -13.80 9.83 -11.35
N ASN A 109 -15.07 9.81 -11.76
CA ASN A 109 -15.92 8.64 -11.72
C ASN A 109 -16.13 8.18 -13.16
N GLY A 110 -15.66 7.00 -13.51
CA GLY A 110 -15.62 6.58 -14.91
C GLY A 110 -15.90 5.10 -15.12
N ASN A 111 -16.13 4.77 -16.40
CA ASN A 111 -16.22 3.39 -16.86
C ASN A 111 -14.84 2.86 -17.20
N ILE A 112 -14.60 1.58 -16.88
CA ILE A 112 -13.34 0.90 -17.19
C ILE A 112 -13.42 0.28 -18.58
N SER A 113 -12.34 0.44 -19.37
CA SER A 113 -12.10 -0.31 -20.59
C SER A 113 -10.69 -0.89 -20.60
N GLY A 114 -10.48 -1.98 -21.34
CA GLY A 114 -9.15 -2.59 -21.48
C GLY A 114 -8.55 -3.14 -20.20
N TYR A 115 -9.38 -3.60 -19.24
CA TYR A 115 -8.88 -4.21 -18.00
C TYR A 115 -8.07 -5.45 -18.30
N LYS A 116 -6.79 -5.42 -17.94
CA LYS A 116 -5.84 -6.52 -18.12
C LYS A 116 -5.08 -6.75 -16.84
N GLN A 117 -5.09 -7.99 -16.35
CA GLN A 117 -4.31 -8.44 -15.20
C GLN A 117 -3.19 -9.37 -15.67
N THR A 118 -2.01 -9.21 -15.12
CA THR A 118 -0.84 -10.08 -15.37
C THR A 118 -0.10 -10.34 -14.06
N THR A 119 0.55 -11.50 -13.97
CA THR A 119 1.42 -11.83 -12.84
C THR A 119 2.83 -12.06 -13.38
N ASP A 120 3.82 -11.40 -12.81
CA ASP A 120 5.22 -11.58 -13.20
C ASP A 120 5.84 -12.85 -12.59
N LYS A 121 7.06 -13.21 -13.02
CA LYS A 121 7.80 -14.41 -12.51
C LYS A 121 8.11 -14.33 -11.02
N LYS A 122 8.10 -13.13 -10.44
CA LYS A 122 8.32 -12.90 -9.00
C LYS A 122 7.02 -12.99 -8.20
N GLY A 123 5.87 -13.10 -8.87
CA GLY A 123 4.55 -13.17 -8.26
C GLY A 123 3.92 -11.81 -7.96
N ASN A 124 4.49 -10.69 -8.45
CA ASN A 124 3.82 -9.39 -8.38
C ASN A 124 2.67 -9.36 -9.38
N ILE A 125 1.58 -8.70 -9.03
CA ILE A 125 0.40 -8.57 -9.88
C ILE A 125 0.35 -7.16 -10.45
N SER A 126 0.14 -7.06 -11.76
CA SER A 126 -0.06 -5.79 -12.44
C SER A 126 -1.43 -5.75 -13.08
N VAL A 127 -2.13 -4.63 -12.92
CA VAL A 127 -3.43 -4.34 -13.54
C VAL A 127 -3.29 -3.08 -14.38
N SER A 128 -3.67 -3.17 -15.65
CA SER A 128 -3.74 -2.03 -16.57
C SER A 128 -5.17 -1.82 -17.02
N MET A 129 -5.63 -0.57 -17.05
CA MET A 129 -6.98 -0.21 -17.49
C MET A 129 -7.03 1.25 -17.94
N ASN A 130 -8.04 1.58 -18.76
CA ASN A 130 -8.41 2.96 -19.05
C ASN A 130 -9.69 3.29 -18.28
N VAL A 131 -9.69 4.43 -17.59
CA VAL A 131 -10.85 4.96 -16.87
C VAL A 131 -11.37 6.16 -17.66
N MET A 132 -12.61 6.08 -18.11
CA MET A 132 -13.27 7.12 -18.91
C MET A 132 -14.39 7.77 -18.10
N GLY A 133 -14.13 8.97 -17.60
CA GLY A 133 -15.12 9.83 -16.93
C GLY A 133 -15.67 10.91 -17.85
N VAL A 134 -16.50 11.79 -17.31
CA VAL A 134 -17.05 12.93 -18.05
C VAL A 134 -15.94 13.97 -18.28
N GLY A 135 -15.57 14.20 -19.53
CA GLY A 135 -14.54 15.17 -19.93
C GLY A 135 -13.10 14.80 -19.59
N ILE A 136 -12.87 13.70 -18.87
CA ILE A 136 -11.55 13.25 -18.44
C ILE A 136 -11.43 11.73 -18.65
N SER A 137 -10.31 11.31 -19.24
CA SER A 137 -9.90 9.92 -19.28
C SER A 137 -8.45 9.77 -18.82
N ALA A 138 -8.11 8.63 -18.24
CA ALA A 138 -6.77 8.33 -17.79
C ALA A 138 -6.43 6.86 -17.99
N GLN A 139 -5.17 6.58 -18.33
CA GLN A 139 -4.59 5.25 -18.21
C GLN A 139 -4.16 5.06 -16.75
N VAL A 140 -4.54 3.92 -16.17
CA VAL A 140 -4.27 3.56 -14.80
C VAL A 140 -3.55 2.22 -14.78
N ASN A 141 -2.34 2.19 -14.22
CA ASN A 141 -1.53 0.99 -14.07
C ASN A 141 -1.25 0.76 -12.60
N ILE A 142 -1.77 -0.34 -12.06
CA ILE A 142 -1.60 -0.71 -10.64
C ILE A 142 -0.59 -1.86 -10.55
N ARG A 143 0.27 -1.82 -9.54
CA ARG A 143 1.21 -2.89 -9.22
C ARG A 143 1.07 -3.25 -7.75
N LEU A 144 0.67 -4.50 -7.47
CA LEU A 144 0.65 -5.11 -6.15
C LEU A 144 1.92 -5.95 -5.96
N ASN A 145 2.69 -5.66 -4.92
CA ASN A 145 3.91 -6.39 -4.60
C ASN A 145 3.59 -7.70 -3.88
N LYS A 146 4.24 -8.79 -4.30
CA LYS A 146 4.11 -10.10 -3.64
C LYS A 146 4.49 -10.01 -2.16
N GLY A 147 3.73 -10.72 -1.31
CA GLY A 147 4.00 -10.86 0.11
C GLY A 147 3.55 -9.68 0.96
N SER A 148 2.77 -8.75 0.41
CA SER A 148 2.10 -7.69 1.16
C SER A 148 0.96 -7.11 0.35
N ASN A 149 0.10 -6.29 0.96
CA ASN A 149 -0.91 -5.53 0.24
C ASN A 149 -0.41 -4.14 -0.20
N ASN A 150 0.90 -3.88 -0.11
CA ASN A 150 1.48 -2.64 -0.60
C ASN A 150 1.42 -2.59 -2.12
N ALA A 151 0.83 -1.53 -2.64
CA ALA A 151 0.65 -1.34 -4.06
C ALA A 151 0.97 0.09 -4.49
N SER A 152 1.32 0.25 -5.75
CA SER A 152 1.46 1.54 -6.41
C SER A 152 0.49 1.62 -7.58
N VAL A 153 0.11 2.84 -7.93
CA VAL A 153 -0.66 3.12 -9.14
C VAL A 153 -0.09 4.32 -9.86
N ASP A 154 0.17 4.13 -11.17
CA ASP A 154 0.58 5.19 -12.07
C ASP A 154 -0.66 5.67 -12.84
N ILE A 155 -0.92 6.97 -12.80
CA ILE A 155 -2.06 7.62 -13.44
C ILE A 155 -1.55 8.59 -14.49
N SER A 156 -1.97 8.34 -15.74
CA SER A 156 -1.61 9.15 -16.91
C SER A 156 -2.88 9.72 -17.54
N PRO A 157 -3.26 10.99 -17.21
CA PRO A 157 -4.40 11.64 -17.84
C PRO A 157 -4.18 11.90 -19.32
N ASN A 158 -5.21 11.70 -20.15
CA ASN A 158 -5.09 11.82 -21.62
C ASN A 158 -5.07 13.28 -22.11
N PHE A 159 -5.44 14.25 -21.29
CA PHE A 159 -5.58 15.66 -21.69
C PHE A 159 -4.38 16.55 -21.31
N ASN A 160 -3.48 16.03 -20.45
CA ASN A 160 -2.24 16.72 -20.08
C ASN A 160 -1.13 15.71 -19.76
N SER A 161 0.11 16.17 -19.74
CA SER A 161 1.28 15.34 -19.44
C SER A 161 1.62 15.28 -17.93
N ASN A 162 0.69 15.60 -17.04
CA ASN A 162 0.90 15.60 -15.60
C ASN A 162 0.63 14.21 -15.02
N ASN A 163 1.50 13.26 -15.34
CA ASN A 163 1.48 11.94 -14.73
C ASN A 163 1.85 12.03 -13.25
N PHE A 164 1.23 11.21 -12.44
CA PHE A 164 1.57 11.07 -11.03
C PHE A 164 1.35 9.63 -10.58
N SER A 165 2.03 9.25 -9.51
CA SER A 165 1.91 7.93 -8.91
C SER A 165 1.41 8.06 -7.48
N LEU A 166 0.56 7.13 -7.08
CA LEU A 166 0.13 6.95 -5.69
C LEU A 166 0.68 5.64 -5.16
N THR A 167 1.06 5.62 -3.89
CA THR A 167 1.49 4.40 -3.20
C THR A 167 0.71 4.27 -1.90
N GLY A 168 0.33 3.05 -1.55
CA GLY A 168 -0.43 2.77 -0.34
C GLY A 168 -0.85 1.31 -0.24
N SER A 169 -1.96 1.05 0.43
CA SER A 169 -2.48 -0.29 0.68
C SER A 169 -3.63 -0.63 -0.25
N LEU A 170 -3.56 -1.80 -0.89
CA LEU A 170 -4.65 -2.35 -1.68
C LEU A 170 -5.50 -3.28 -0.81
N LEU A 171 -6.80 -3.02 -0.78
CA LEU A 171 -7.76 -3.67 0.11
C LEU A 171 -8.99 -4.14 -0.68
N PRO A 172 -9.71 -5.18 -0.20
CA PRO A 172 -11.09 -5.43 -0.65
C PRO A 172 -11.98 -4.21 -0.39
N MET A 173 -12.90 -3.91 -1.31
CA MET A 173 -13.80 -2.76 -1.19
C MET A 173 -14.61 -2.75 0.13
N ALA A 174 -14.91 -3.92 0.67
CA ALA A 174 -15.63 -4.05 1.95
C ALA A 174 -14.85 -3.53 3.17
N LYS A 175 -13.52 -3.40 3.04
CA LYS A 175 -12.62 -2.86 4.08
C LYS A 175 -12.26 -1.39 3.84
N ALA A 176 -12.83 -0.75 2.82
CA ALA A 176 -12.55 0.65 2.47
C ALA A 176 -13.02 1.62 3.56
N ASN A 177 -12.16 2.60 3.86
CA ASN A 177 -12.49 3.71 4.76
C ASN A 177 -12.21 5.05 4.07
N VAL A 178 -13.00 5.34 3.02
CA VAL A 178 -12.77 6.50 2.16
C VAL A 178 -13.96 7.43 2.11
N PHE A 179 -13.66 8.72 1.90
CA PHE A 179 -14.63 9.77 1.67
C PHE A 179 -14.54 10.22 0.20
N LYS A 180 -15.61 10.01 -0.56
CA LYS A 180 -15.71 10.43 -1.95
C LYS A 180 -16.22 11.87 -2.02
N GLY A 181 -15.41 12.77 -2.59
CA GLY A 181 -15.82 14.13 -2.93
C GLY A 181 -16.68 14.19 -4.19
N ASN A 182 -17.07 15.43 -4.58
CA ASN A 182 -17.82 15.66 -5.81
C ASN A 182 -17.03 15.15 -7.02
N SER A 183 -17.68 14.41 -7.90
CA SER A 183 -17.09 13.98 -9.18
C SER A 183 -17.39 15.00 -10.28
N LEU A 184 -16.44 15.13 -11.20
CA LEU A 184 -16.63 15.86 -12.45
C LEU A 184 -17.64 15.13 -13.34
#